data_4356741996f0021a0c2bf505d0544f98
#
_entry.id   4356741996f0021a0c2bf505d0544f98
#
_cell.length_a   1.000
_cell.length_b   1.000
_cell.length_c   1.000
_cell.angle_alpha   90.00
_cell.angle_beta   90.00
_cell.angle_gamma   90.00
#
_symmetry.space_group_name_H-M   'P 1'
#
loop_
_entity.id
_entity.type
_entity.pdbx_description
1 polymer ?
#
loop_
_entity_poly.entity_id
_entity_poly.type
_entity_poly.pdbx_seq_one_letter_code
_entity_poly.pdbx_strand_id
1 'polypeptide(L)'
;MAKKITEKRLYNIALYYLSRYEATTGKVRDVLKRRLMTAERRGEEIPNEAPAWIEKIIAQMVDLGYIDNNRYAENTFRRLTEAGKSVRSIAYKLKQAGLEEDVLSDLIEEQETTSGELDLTSALKLVKKRKLGLYRPESQRALYAQKDLAVLGRAGFSYEIAQKALKGEED
;
A
#
# COMPACT_ATOMS: atom_id res chain seq x y z
N MET A 1 -24.67 1.80 29.53
CA MET A 1 -25.54 1.55 28.37
C MET A 1 -24.68 1.33 27.12
N ALA A 2 -24.84 0.20 26.44
CA ALA A 2 -24.19 -0.02 25.15
C ALA A 2 -24.72 1.02 24.16
N LYS A 3 -23.79 1.70 23.47
CA LYS A 3 -24.18 2.74 22.50
C LYS A 3 -24.68 2.06 21.22
N LYS A 4 -25.98 2.15 20.95
CA LYS A 4 -26.64 1.58 19.77
C LYS A 4 -25.91 1.98 18.46
N ILE A 5 -25.79 1.05 17.51
CA ILE A 5 -25.30 1.34 16.16
C ILE A 5 -26.34 2.18 15.42
N THR A 6 -25.89 3.31 14.88
CA THR A 6 -26.68 4.21 14.04
C THR A 6 -25.85 4.70 12.87
N GLU A 7 -26.49 5.10 11.75
CA GLU A 7 -25.83 5.69 10.60
C GLU A 7 -24.94 6.88 11.01
N LYS A 8 -25.47 7.81 11.82
CA LYS A 8 -24.73 8.96 12.32
C LYS A 8 -23.47 8.56 13.09
N ARG A 9 -23.53 7.49 13.88
CA ARG A 9 -22.37 6.99 14.63
C ARG A 9 -21.30 6.42 13.70
N LEU A 10 -21.70 5.65 12.68
CA LEU A 10 -20.78 5.13 11.67
C LEU A 10 -20.14 6.27 10.86
N TYR A 11 -20.93 7.27 10.47
CA TYR A 11 -20.44 8.48 9.78
C TYR A 11 -19.36 9.19 10.63
N ASN A 12 -19.62 9.43 11.90
CA ASN A 12 -18.66 10.08 12.79
C ASN A 12 -17.38 9.25 12.98
N ILE A 13 -17.49 7.91 12.97
CA ILE A 13 -16.31 7.03 13.03
C ILE A 13 -15.48 7.16 11.75
N ALA A 14 -16.12 7.18 10.57
CA ALA A 14 -15.43 7.38 9.30
C ALA A 14 -14.72 8.74 9.27
N LEU A 15 -15.42 9.81 9.62
CA LEU A 15 -14.88 11.17 9.66
C LEU A 15 -13.69 11.28 10.62
N TYR A 16 -13.81 10.72 11.82
CA TYR A 16 -12.72 10.70 12.80
C TYR A 16 -11.50 9.91 12.29
N TYR A 17 -11.72 8.79 11.61
CA TYR A 17 -10.64 8.01 11.01
C TYR A 17 -9.93 8.80 9.93
N LEU A 18 -10.69 9.40 9.00
CA LEU A 18 -10.16 10.19 7.89
C LEU A 18 -9.51 11.51 8.32
N SER A 19 -9.87 12.06 9.46
CA SER A 19 -9.18 13.24 10.02
C SER A 19 -7.73 12.94 10.47
N ARG A 20 -7.37 11.65 10.61
CA ARG A 20 -6.05 11.22 11.09
C ARG A 20 -5.24 10.45 10.04
N TYR A 21 -5.92 9.82 9.09
CA TYR A 21 -5.29 8.91 8.15
C TYR A 21 -5.84 9.15 6.74
N GLU A 22 -4.94 9.32 5.79
CA GLU A 22 -5.31 9.15 4.38
C GLU A 22 -5.64 7.67 4.14
N ALA A 23 -6.79 7.40 3.54
CA ALA A 23 -7.27 6.04 3.38
C ALA A 23 -8.09 5.85 2.10
N THR A 24 -8.12 4.60 1.63
CA THR A 24 -8.94 4.18 0.50
C THR A 24 -10.38 3.89 0.92
N THR A 25 -11.31 3.81 -0.05
CA THR A 25 -12.69 3.32 0.14
C THR A 25 -12.70 1.95 0.83
N GLY A 26 -11.82 1.02 0.40
CA GLY A 26 -11.67 -0.30 1.02
C GLY A 26 -11.25 -0.24 2.48
N LYS A 27 -10.28 0.59 2.83
CA LYS A 27 -9.85 0.78 4.22
C LYS A 27 -10.95 1.33 5.13
N VAL A 28 -11.66 2.34 4.66
CA VAL A 28 -12.79 2.90 5.42
C VAL A 28 -13.90 1.86 5.60
N ARG A 29 -14.23 1.10 4.55
CA ARG A 29 -15.16 -0.02 4.61
C ARG A 29 -14.77 -1.04 5.66
N ASP A 30 -13.51 -1.44 5.72
CA ASP A 30 -12.99 -2.38 6.71
C ASP A 30 -13.08 -1.85 8.14
N VAL A 31 -12.81 -0.56 8.35
CA VAL A 31 -12.95 0.08 9.66
C VAL A 31 -14.39 0.03 10.14
N LEU A 32 -15.34 0.37 9.26
CA LEU A 32 -16.76 0.37 9.60
C LEU A 32 -17.31 -1.05 9.81
N LYS A 33 -16.94 -2.00 8.95
CA LYS A 33 -17.30 -3.42 9.11
C LYS A 33 -16.78 -4.00 10.43
N ARG A 34 -15.51 -3.72 10.77
CA ARG A 34 -14.95 -4.13 12.08
C ARG A 34 -15.73 -3.53 13.25
N ARG A 35 -16.24 -2.31 13.11
CA ARG A 35 -17.06 -1.70 14.14
C ARG A 35 -18.39 -2.46 14.34
N LEU A 36 -19.03 -2.88 13.25
CA LEU A 36 -20.24 -3.72 13.32
C LEU A 36 -19.93 -5.07 13.98
N MET A 37 -18.90 -5.77 13.53
CA MET A 37 -18.50 -7.06 14.11
C MET A 37 -18.17 -6.96 15.61
N THR A 38 -17.58 -5.83 16.05
CA THR A 38 -17.29 -5.61 17.46
C THR A 38 -18.55 -5.37 18.26
N ALA A 39 -19.54 -4.67 17.69
CA ALA A 39 -20.83 -4.42 18.31
C ALA A 39 -21.62 -5.74 18.46
N GLU A 40 -21.66 -6.55 17.40
CA GLU A 40 -22.28 -7.87 17.39
C GLU A 40 -21.71 -8.80 18.47
N ARG A 41 -20.39 -8.88 18.59
CA ARG A 41 -19.70 -9.66 19.64
C ARG A 41 -20.05 -9.21 21.06
N ARG A 42 -20.48 -7.97 21.24
CA ARG A 42 -20.92 -7.40 22.51
C ARG A 42 -22.43 -7.58 22.76
N GLY A 43 -23.13 -8.28 21.84
CA GLY A 43 -24.57 -8.45 21.90
C GLY A 43 -25.37 -7.18 21.63
N GLU A 44 -24.75 -6.18 20.95
CA GLU A 44 -25.47 -4.99 20.49
C GLU A 44 -26.32 -5.39 19.25
N GLU A 45 -27.54 -4.88 19.17
CA GLU A 45 -28.39 -5.08 18.01
C GLU A 45 -27.81 -4.33 16.79
N ILE A 46 -27.61 -5.05 15.69
CA ILE A 46 -27.17 -4.50 14.42
C ILE A 46 -28.38 -4.35 13.48
N PRO A 47 -28.76 -3.12 13.10
CA PRO A 47 -29.83 -2.92 12.14
C PRO A 47 -29.52 -3.57 10.80
N ASN A 48 -30.52 -4.14 10.13
CA ASN A 48 -30.37 -4.80 8.83
C ASN A 48 -29.83 -3.84 7.74
N GLU A 49 -30.09 -2.53 7.91
CA GLU A 49 -29.64 -1.47 7.00
C GLU A 49 -28.18 -1.07 7.22
N ALA A 50 -27.53 -1.53 8.29
CA ALA A 50 -26.17 -1.10 8.63
C ALA A 50 -25.14 -1.33 7.53
N PRO A 51 -25.17 -2.43 6.74
CA PRO A 51 -24.30 -2.58 5.58
C PRO A 51 -24.54 -1.53 4.49
N ALA A 52 -25.79 -1.17 4.22
CA ALA A 52 -26.14 -0.13 3.24
C ALA A 52 -25.68 1.26 3.72
N TRP A 53 -25.73 1.53 5.01
CA TRP A 53 -25.21 2.78 5.59
C TRP A 53 -23.70 2.91 5.36
N ILE A 54 -22.94 1.81 5.42
CA ILE A 54 -21.49 1.84 5.17
C ILE A 54 -21.21 2.33 3.74
N GLU A 55 -21.87 1.75 2.73
CA GLU A 55 -21.63 2.14 1.34
C GLU A 55 -22.09 3.59 1.07
N LYS A 56 -23.22 4.01 1.63
CA LYS A 56 -23.69 5.39 1.56
C LYS A 56 -22.70 6.37 2.18
N ILE A 57 -22.15 6.04 3.36
CA ILE A 57 -21.15 6.87 4.04
C ILE A 57 -19.87 6.97 3.20
N ILE A 58 -19.41 5.87 2.62
CA ILE A 58 -18.23 5.86 1.76
C ILE A 58 -18.43 6.78 0.55
N ALA A 59 -19.59 6.66 -0.14
CA ALA A 59 -19.92 7.53 -1.25
C ALA A 59 -19.91 9.01 -0.85
N GLN A 60 -20.52 9.36 0.29
CA GLN A 60 -20.49 10.72 0.81
C GLN A 60 -19.06 11.21 1.11
N MET A 61 -18.17 10.35 1.64
CA MET A 61 -16.78 10.73 1.93
C MET A 61 -15.98 10.94 0.64
N VAL A 62 -16.29 10.20 -0.43
CA VAL A 62 -15.71 10.42 -1.77
C VAL A 62 -16.21 11.74 -2.35
N ASP A 63 -17.53 11.98 -2.35
CA ASP A 63 -18.13 13.21 -2.88
C ASP A 63 -17.61 14.47 -2.18
N LEU A 64 -17.35 14.39 -0.87
CA LEU A 64 -16.77 15.46 -0.07
C LEU A 64 -15.24 15.58 -0.20
N GLY A 65 -14.58 14.71 -0.98
CA GLY A 65 -13.14 14.72 -1.19
C GLY A 65 -12.30 14.25 0.01
N TYR A 66 -12.92 13.65 1.02
CA TYR A 66 -12.19 13.05 2.15
C TYR A 66 -11.50 11.74 1.76
N ILE A 67 -12.05 11.00 0.79
CA ILE A 67 -11.46 9.81 0.18
C ILE A 67 -11.17 10.10 -1.27
N ASP A 68 -9.93 9.85 -1.68
CA ASP A 68 -9.47 9.93 -3.06
C ASP A 68 -8.51 8.77 -3.30
N ASN A 69 -8.99 7.73 -3.97
CA ASN A 69 -8.23 6.51 -4.22
C ASN A 69 -7.04 6.75 -5.14
N ASN A 70 -7.19 7.63 -6.16
CA ASN A 70 -6.10 7.94 -7.10
C ASN A 70 -4.97 8.69 -6.37
N ARG A 71 -5.30 9.73 -5.64
CA ARG A 71 -4.33 10.47 -4.83
C ARG A 71 -3.60 9.57 -3.83
N TYR A 72 -4.33 8.66 -3.16
CA TYR A 72 -3.73 7.69 -2.26
C TYR A 72 -2.76 6.75 -2.99
N ALA A 73 -3.15 6.25 -4.18
CA ALA A 73 -2.33 5.38 -5.00
C ALA A 73 -1.03 6.06 -5.43
N GLU A 74 -1.10 7.26 -6.00
CA GLU A 74 0.04 8.06 -6.44
C GLU A 74 1.01 8.39 -5.29
N ASN A 75 0.47 8.90 -4.18
CA ASN A 75 1.28 9.22 -2.99
C ASN A 75 1.99 7.98 -2.42
N THR A 76 1.28 6.85 -2.36
CA THR A 76 1.84 5.60 -1.87
C THR A 76 2.88 5.05 -2.83
N PHE A 77 2.62 5.10 -4.13
CA PHE A 77 3.56 4.68 -5.17
C PHE A 77 4.86 5.47 -5.06
N ARG A 78 4.79 6.79 -5.12
CA ARG A 78 5.96 7.67 -5.00
C ARG A 78 6.78 7.39 -3.75
N ARG A 79 6.15 7.36 -2.59
CA ARG A 79 6.80 7.13 -1.29
C ARG A 79 7.49 5.76 -1.21
N LEU A 80 6.88 4.71 -1.77
CA LEU A 80 7.44 3.36 -1.73
C LEU A 80 8.56 3.17 -2.76
N THR A 81 8.48 3.81 -3.92
CA THR A 81 9.57 3.86 -4.91
C THR A 81 10.79 4.56 -4.30
N GLU A 82 10.62 5.69 -3.64
CA GLU A 82 11.69 6.38 -2.91
C GLU A 82 12.28 5.52 -1.77
N ALA A 83 11.47 4.67 -1.16
CA ALA A 83 11.92 3.71 -0.14
C ALA A 83 12.63 2.48 -0.73
N GLY A 84 12.78 2.37 -2.06
CA GLY A 84 13.44 1.25 -2.74
C GLY A 84 12.59 0.00 -2.78
N LYS A 85 11.29 0.13 -3.05
CA LYS A 85 10.37 -0.99 -3.29
C LYS A 85 10.14 -1.18 -4.77
N SER A 86 10.00 -2.43 -5.21
CA SER A 86 9.65 -2.74 -6.60
C SER A 86 8.21 -2.37 -6.92
N VAL A 87 7.92 -2.10 -8.20
CA VAL A 87 6.58 -1.85 -8.72
C VAL A 87 5.62 -2.97 -8.30
N ARG A 88 6.02 -4.22 -8.47
CA ARG A 88 5.25 -5.40 -8.06
C ARG A 88 4.89 -5.39 -6.56
N SER A 89 5.87 -5.06 -5.70
CA SER A 89 5.64 -4.98 -4.25
C SER A 89 4.69 -3.83 -3.88
N ILE A 90 4.77 -2.72 -4.61
CA ILE A 90 3.89 -1.57 -4.43
C ILE A 90 2.47 -1.93 -4.85
N ALA A 91 2.27 -2.51 -6.03
CA ALA A 91 0.97 -2.97 -6.52
C ALA A 91 0.29 -3.92 -5.54
N TYR A 92 1.03 -4.92 -5.03
CA TYR A 92 0.51 -5.83 -4.01
C TYR A 92 0.03 -5.09 -2.75
N LYS A 93 0.80 -4.10 -2.30
CA LYS A 93 0.44 -3.32 -1.11
C LYS A 93 -0.78 -2.43 -1.32
N LEU A 94 -0.93 -1.84 -2.50
CA LEU A 94 -2.08 -1.04 -2.89
C LEU A 94 -3.35 -1.92 -2.98
N LYS A 95 -3.24 -3.12 -3.55
CA LYS A 95 -4.32 -4.11 -3.56
C LYS A 95 -4.75 -4.49 -2.14
N GLN A 96 -3.81 -4.72 -1.24
CA GLN A 96 -4.10 -4.96 0.18
C GLN A 96 -4.71 -3.75 0.90
N ALA A 97 -4.48 -2.55 0.42
CA ALA A 97 -5.14 -1.34 0.92
C ALA A 97 -6.60 -1.21 0.42
N GLY A 98 -7.10 -2.16 -0.38
CA GLY A 98 -8.47 -2.19 -0.87
C GLY A 98 -8.72 -1.20 -2.00
N LEU A 99 -7.70 -0.91 -2.81
CA LEU A 99 -7.87 -0.24 -4.09
C LEU A 99 -8.54 -1.18 -5.09
N GLU A 100 -9.41 -0.62 -5.89
CA GLU A 100 -10.11 -1.33 -6.95
C GLU A 100 -9.14 -1.70 -8.08
N GLU A 101 -9.45 -2.77 -8.83
CA GLU A 101 -8.55 -3.34 -9.83
C GLU A 101 -8.28 -2.38 -11.00
N ASP A 102 -9.28 -1.56 -11.38
CA ASP A 102 -9.17 -0.54 -12.41
C ASP A 102 -8.15 0.54 -12.05
N VAL A 103 -8.22 1.10 -10.85
CA VAL A 103 -7.24 2.09 -10.35
C VAL A 103 -5.83 1.52 -10.30
N LEU A 104 -5.71 0.23 -9.99
CA LEU A 104 -4.41 -0.45 -9.98
C LEU A 104 -3.88 -0.69 -11.38
N SER A 105 -4.75 -1.10 -12.31
CA SER A 105 -4.39 -1.34 -13.70
C SER A 105 -3.90 -0.06 -14.37
N ASP A 106 -4.66 1.02 -14.25
CA ASP A 106 -4.30 2.32 -14.81
C ASP A 106 -2.94 2.81 -14.27
N LEU A 107 -2.72 2.69 -12.96
CA LEU A 107 -1.46 3.08 -12.34
C LEU A 107 -0.29 2.20 -12.82
N ILE A 108 -0.50 0.89 -12.99
CA ILE A 108 0.54 -0.04 -13.42
C ILE A 108 0.83 0.17 -14.91
N GLU A 109 -0.17 0.31 -15.76
CA GLU A 109 -0.01 0.56 -17.20
C GLU A 109 0.75 1.86 -17.46
N GLU A 110 0.44 2.93 -16.72
CA GLU A 110 1.19 4.19 -16.78
C GLU A 110 2.67 4.00 -16.41
N GLN A 111 2.96 3.06 -15.52
CA GLN A 111 4.31 2.77 -15.04
C GLN A 111 4.99 1.60 -15.78
N GLU A 112 4.25 0.69 -16.46
CA GLU A 112 4.82 -0.48 -17.14
C GLU A 112 5.71 -0.11 -18.33
N THR A 113 5.45 1.01 -18.99
CA THR A 113 6.32 1.53 -20.07
C THR A 113 7.73 1.85 -19.55
N THR A 114 7.90 2.02 -18.25
CA THR A 114 9.14 2.40 -17.57
C THR A 114 9.50 1.47 -16.39
N SER A 115 8.77 0.35 -16.21
CA SER A 115 8.86 -0.45 -14.96
C SER A 115 10.25 -1.06 -14.74
N GLY A 116 10.95 -1.46 -15.80
CA GLY A 116 12.31 -1.98 -15.71
C GLY A 116 13.29 -0.93 -15.20
N GLU A 117 13.24 0.27 -15.75
CA GLU A 117 14.10 1.41 -15.35
C GLU A 117 13.77 1.89 -13.94
N LEU A 118 12.47 1.97 -13.59
CA LEU A 118 12.02 2.33 -12.24
C LEU A 118 12.46 1.30 -11.20
N ASP A 119 12.35 0.02 -11.50
CA ASP A 119 12.78 -1.05 -10.62
C ASP A 119 14.30 -1.04 -10.45
N LEU A 120 15.07 -0.84 -11.50
CA LEU A 120 16.52 -0.71 -11.42
C LEU A 120 16.93 0.50 -10.57
N THR A 121 16.34 1.66 -10.83
CA THR A 121 16.59 2.89 -10.05
C THR A 121 16.24 2.68 -8.56
N SER A 122 15.13 2.04 -8.26
CA SER A 122 14.69 1.75 -6.89
C SER A 122 15.61 0.73 -6.21
N ALA A 123 16.05 -0.30 -6.94
CA ALA A 123 16.99 -1.29 -6.45
C ALA A 123 18.36 -0.67 -6.14
N LEU A 124 18.88 0.20 -7.01
CA LEU A 124 20.13 0.95 -6.79
C LEU A 124 20.06 1.83 -5.54
N LYS A 125 18.95 2.54 -5.33
CA LYS A 125 18.71 3.30 -4.08
C LYS A 125 18.76 2.40 -2.84
N LEU A 126 18.13 1.22 -2.90
CA LEU A 126 18.12 0.25 -1.81
C LEU A 126 19.52 -0.29 -1.52
N VAL A 127 20.26 -0.67 -2.57
CA VAL A 127 21.64 -1.19 -2.50
C VAL A 127 22.55 -0.17 -1.85
N LYS A 128 22.49 1.09 -2.29
CA LYS A 128 23.27 2.20 -1.71
C LYS A 128 22.92 2.44 -0.24
N LYS A 129 21.61 2.55 0.05
CA LYS A 129 21.12 2.82 1.42
C LYS A 129 21.53 1.74 2.42
N ARG A 130 21.53 0.47 1.99
CA ARG A 130 21.87 -0.67 2.86
C ARG A 130 23.32 -1.13 2.73
N LYS A 131 24.12 -0.46 1.91
CA LYS A 131 25.51 -0.78 1.64
C LYS A 131 25.70 -2.24 1.19
N LEU A 132 24.91 -2.67 0.20
CA LEU A 132 24.95 -4.02 -0.37
C LEU A 132 25.87 -4.07 -1.60
N GLY A 133 26.21 -5.27 -2.03
CA GLY A 133 26.94 -5.52 -3.28
C GLY A 133 28.22 -4.70 -3.39
N LEU A 134 28.31 -3.87 -4.42
CA LEU A 134 29.49 -3.01 -4.68
C LEU A 134 29.81 -2.02 -3.54
N TYR A 135 28.85 -1.68 -2.71
CA TYR A 135 29.07 -0.80 -1.55
C TYR A 135 29.61 -1.52 -0.31
N ARG A 136 29.81 -2.86 -0.37
CA ARG A 136 30.55 -3.61 0.64
C ARG A 136 32.06 -3.54 0.38
N PRO A 137 32.88 -3.70 1.43
CA PRO A 137 34.30 -3.98 1.26
C PRO A 137 34.50 -5.18 0.32
N GLU A 138 35.47 -5.09 -0.58
CA GLU A 138 35.72 -6.10 -1.63
C GLU A 138 35.84 -7.53 -1.07
N SER A 139 36.56 -7.68 0.05
CA SER A 139 36.73 -8.97 0.75
C SER A 139 35.43 -9.61 1.24
N GLN A 140 34.35 -8.84 1.36
CA GLN A 140 33.06 -9.32 1.86
C GLN A 140 32.02 -9.58 0.74
N ARG A 141 32.25 -9.06 -0.46
CA ARG A 141 31.25 -9.12 -1.55
C ARG A 141 30.84 -10.54 -1.89
N ALA A 142 31.79 -11.43 -2.09
CA ALA A 142 31.51 -12.84 -2.40
C ALA A 142 30.79 -13.55 -1.24
N LEU A 143 31.21 -13.32 -0.01
CA LEU A 143 30.63 -13.94 1.18
C LEU A 143 29.16 -13.56 1.38
N TYR A 144 28.79 -12.33 1.05
CA TYR A 144 27.42 -11.80 1.28
C TYR A 144 26.56 -11.79 0.03
N ALA A 145 27.04 -12.22 -1.14
CA ALA A 145 26.33 -12.14 -2.41
C ALA A 145 24.91 -12.74 -2.34
N GLN A 146 24.77 -13.95 -1.79
CA GLN A 146 23.46 -14.60 -1.65
C GLN A 146 22.52 -13.87 -0.67
N LYS A 147 23.07 -13.33 0.41
CA LYS A 147 22.28 -12.56 1.41
C LYS A 147 21.80 -11.24 0.81
N ASP A 148 22.63 -10.57 0.04
CA ASP A 148 22.30 -9.31 -0.61
C ASP A 148 21.24 -9.53 -1.70
N LEU A 149 21.36 -10.58 -2.51
CA LEU A 149 20.32 -11.02 -3.45
C LEU A 149 18.97 -11.27 -2.75
N ALA A 150 19.00 -11.98 -1.62
CA ALA A 150 17.79 -12.26 -0.85
C ALA A 150 17.13 -10.99 -0.27
N VAL A 151 17.91 -9.96 0.04
CA VAL A 151 17.36 -8.65 0.46
C VAL A 151 16.57 -8.00 -0.67
N LEU A 152 17.10 -8.00 -1.88
CA LEU A 152 16.44 -7.44 -3.06
C LEU A 152 15.22 -8.28 -3.48
N GLY A 153 15.32 -9.61 -3.42
CA GLY A 153 14.19 -10.51 -3.68
C GLY A 153 13.02 -10.25 -2.71
N ARG A 154 13.29 -10.08 -1.40
CA ARG A 154 12.25 -9.71 -0.41
C ARG A 154 11.67 -8.30 -0.63
N ALA A 155 12.40 -7.42 -1.28
CA ALA A 155 11.88 -6.11 -1.70
C ALA A 155 11.00 -6.19 -2.96
N GLY A 156 10.96 -7.37 -3.63
CA GLY A 156 10.10 -7.68 -4.76
C GLY A 156 10.77 -7.53 -6.13
N PHE A 157 12.07 -7.28 -6.19
CA PHE A 157 12.81 -7.15 -7.46
C PHE A 157 13.04 -8.52 -8.11
N SER A 158 13.07 -8.53 -9.46
CA SER A 158 13.45 -9.70 -10.21
C SER A 158 14.94 -10.04 -9.98
N TYR A 159 15.32 -11.29 -10.26
CA TYR A 159 16.72 -11.73 -10.12
C TYR A 159 17.66 -10.91 -10.99
N GLU A 160 17.26 -10.61 -12.23
CA GLU A 160 18.03 -9.81 -13.18
C GLU A 160 18.27 -8.38 -12.66
N ILE A 161 17.21 -7.68 -12.25
CA ILE A 161 17.30 -6.34 -11.66
C ILE A 161 18.17 -6.36 -10.40
N ALA A 162 18.00 -7.38 -9.55
CA ALA A 162 18.79 -7.52 -8.35
C ALA A 162 20.29 -7.69 -8.65
N GLN A 163 20.64 -8.49 -9.65
CA GLN A 163 22.03 -8.67 -10.08
C GLN A 163 22.63 -7.38 -10.65
N LYS A 164 21.93 -6.70 -11.58
CA LYS A 164 22.37 -5.41 -12.14
C LYS A 164 22.64 -4.41 -11.02
N ALA A 165 21.68 -4.24 -10.11
CA ALA A 165 21.81 -3.29 -9.02
C ALA A 165 22.98 -3.60 -8.07
N LEU A 166 23.22 -4.88 -7.73
CA LEU A 166 24.35 -5.26 -6.87
C LEU A 166 25.72 -5.03 -7.49
N LYS A 167 25.80 -5.06 -8.83
CA LYS A 167 27.01 -4.75 -9.59
C LYS A 167 27.16 -3.25 -9.88
N GLY A 168 26.09 -2.47 -9.71
CA GLY A 168 26.04 -1.04 -10.01
C GLY A 168 25.97 -0.76 -11.50
N GLU A 169 25.42 -1.68 -12.27
CA GLU A 169 25.17 -1.51 -13.71
C GLU A 169 23.96 -0.56 -13.85
N GLU A 170 24.21 0.63 -14.37
CA GLU A 170 23.20 1.56 -14.89
C GLU A 170 23.02 1.24 -16.36
N ASP A 171 21.77 1.19 -16.87
CA ASP A 171 21.50 0.93 -18.31
C ASP A 171 22.01 2.06 -19.18
#